data_54493153c57e2775013949b8f2b4ea23
#
_entry.id   54493153c57e2775013949b8f2b4ea23
#
_cell.length_a   1.000
_cell.length_b   1.000
_cell.length_c   1.000
_cell.angle_alpha   90.00
_cell.angle_beta   90.00
_cell.angle_gamma   90.00
#
_symmetry.space_group_name_H-M   'P 1'
#
loop_
_entity.id
_entity.type
_entity.pdbx_description
1 polymer ?
#
loop_
_entity_poly.entity_id
_entity_poly.type
_entity_poly.pdbx_seq_one_letter_code
_entity_poly.pdbx_strand_id
1 'polypeptide(L)'
;MSKYNNVLQGKDAISSKMAKAYVTIKDKRIHAINFIQFEAKINKNKVDVPRLGSHGMAKKSVGWDGEFSGKIHYVSSDFVLLLEEYKNTGEDVYFEIQVTNNDPTSAAGEQTIIYENCNLNGGTLSKFDAEGDLLTEDVEGTFDNFHVVKAFNALPGMA
;
A
#
# COMPACT_ATOMS: atom_id res chain seq x y z
N MET A 1 -3.30 -32.93 21.20
CA MET A 1 -3.34 -31.58 20.60
C MET A 1 -4.17 -30.67 21.47
N SER A 2 -3.61 -29.55 21.82
CA SER A 2 -4.30 -28.55 22.63
C SER A 2 -5.47 -27.94 21.87
N LYS A 3 -6.60 -27.74 22.56
CA LYS A 3 -7.74 -26.99 22.00
C LYS A 3 -7.40 -25.55 21.64
N TYR A 4 -6.21 -25.08 22.01
CA TYR A 4 -5.78 -23.69 21.84
C TYR A 4 -4.93 -23.45 20.58
N ASN A 5 -4.73 -24.47 19.74
CA ASN A 5 -3.91 -24.35 18.54
C ASN A 5 -4.49 -23.39 17.48
N ASN A 6 -5.76 -23.01 17.64
CA ASN A 6 -6.43 -22.10 16.69
C ASN A 6 -6.54 -20.66 17.20
N VAL A 7 -5.86 -20.34 18.31
CA VAL A 7 -5.86 -18.99 18.85
C VAL A 7 -4.55 -18.30 18.46
N LEU A 8 -4.65 -17.12 17.85
CA LEU A 8 -3.48 -16.34 17.51
C LEU A 8 -2.67 -16.02 18.78
N GLN A 9 -1.39 -16.36 18.75
CA GLN A 9 -0.47 -15.99 19.82
C GLN A 9 -0.10 -14.50 19.69
N GLY A 10 -0.03 -13.79 20.82
CA GLY A 10 0.28 -12.36 20.81
C GLY A 10 1.62 -12.04 20.13
N LYS A 11 2.62 -12.93 20.28
CA LYS A 11 3.93 -12.75 19.65
C LYS A 11 3.90 -12.84 18.12
N ASP A 12 2.89 -13.50 17.55
CA ASP A 12 2.77 -13.68 16.11
C ASP A 12 1.97 -12.58 15.42
N ALA A 13 1.35 -11.68 16.19
CA ALA A 13 0.77 -10.47 15.65
C ALA A 13 1.88 -9.54 15.16
N ILE A 14 1.69 -8.96 13.97
CA ILE A 14 2.72 -8.12 13.36
C ILE A 14 2.62 -6.71 13.90
N SER A 15 3.75 -6.19 14.41
CA SER A 15 3.82 -4.81 14.87
C SER A 15 3.64 -3.85 13.70
N SER A 16 2.75 -2.87 13.85
CA SER A 16 2.48 -1.87 12.84
C SER A 16 3.67 -0.96 12.51
N LYS A 17 4.72 -1.01 13.34
CA LYS A 17 5.94 -0.22 13.14
C LYS A 17 7.04 -0.98 12.42
N MET A 18 6.87 -2.27 12.20
CA MET A 18 7.87 -3.14 11.57
C MET A 18 7.67 -3.25 10.07
N ALA A 19 7.89 -2.13 9.39
CA ALA A 19 7.78 -2.07 7.94
C ALA A 19 8.85 -1.18 7.35
N LYS A 20 9.16 -1.45 6.09
CA LYS A 20 10.06 -0.62 5.27
C LYS A 20 9.40 -0.35 3.94
N ALA A 21 9.58 0.85 3.42
CA ALA A 21 9.10 1.21 2.11
C ALA A 21 10.24 1.80 1.26
N TYR A 22 10.23 1.47 -0.02
CA TYR A 22 11.14 2.03 -1.00
C TYR A 22 10.33 2.57 -2.16
N VAL A 23 10.71 3.74 -2.65
CA VAL A 23 10.10 4.34 -3.83
C VAL A 23 11.16 4.43 -4.91
N THR A 24 10.88 3.91 -6.11
CA THR A 24 11.77 3.99 -7.25
C THR A 24 11.18 4.94 -8.29
N ILE A 25 11.86 6.07 -8.49
CA ILE A 25 11.46 7.12 -9.43
C ILE A 25 12.60 7.29 -10.44
N LYS A 26 12.30 7.16 -11.75
CA LYS A 26 13.29 7.31 -12.82
C LYS A 26 14.57 6.50 -12.56
N ASP A 27 14.40 5.22 -12.22
CA ASP A 27 15.48 4.26 -11.91
C ASP A 27 16.29 4.59 -10.65
N LYS A 28 15.91 5.61 -9.91
CA LYS A 28 16.51 5.96 -8.63
C LYS A 28 15.67 5.41 -7.49
N ARG A 29 16.27 4.52 -6.70
CA ARG A 29 15.62 3.94 -5.52
C ARG A 29 15.83 4.84 -4.31
N ILE A 30 14.75 5.25 -3.67
CA ILE A 30 14.75 6.10 -2.50
C ILE A 30 14.17 5.32 -1.33
N HIS A 31 14.87 5.30 -0.21
CA HIS A 31 14.34 4.72 1.02
C HIS A 31 13.35 5.70 1.63
N ALA A 32 12.09 5.32 1.69
CA ALA A 32 11.02 6.20 2.15
C ALA A 32 10.92 6.18 3.69
N ILE A 33 11.96 6.67 4.36
CA ILE A 33 12.03 6.72 5.82
C ILE A 33 11.05 7.72 6.43
N ASN A 34 10.55 8.63 5.63
CA ASN A 34 9.60 9.64 6.06
C ASN A 34 8.14 9.15 6.05
N PHE A 35 7.87 7.92 5.62
CA PHE A 35 6.53 7.36 5.70
C PHE A 35 6.17 7.03 7.14
N ILE A 36 5.01 7.52 7.56
CA ILE A 36 4.41 7.23 8.87
C ILE A 36 3.38 6.12 8.72
N GLN A 37 2.63 6.15 7.63
CA GLN A 37 1.52 5.26 7.37
C GLN A 37 1.44 4.97 5.88
N PHE A 38 1.12 3.75 5.52
CA PHE A 38 0.90 3.35 4.14
C PHE A 38 -0.16 2.26 4.07
N GLU A 39 -1.07 2.41 3.13
CA GLU A 39 -2.09 1.41 2.83
C GLU A 39 -2.32 1.34 1.33
N ALA A 40 -2.31 0.15 0.79
CA ALA A 40 -2.65 -0.09 -0.61
C ALA A 40 -3.73 -1.15 -0.67
N LYS A 41 -4.70 -0.96 -1.56
CA LYS A 41 -5.81 -1.90 -1.71
C LYS A 41 -6.27 -1.97 -3.15
N ILE A 42 -6.92 -3.06 -3.48
CA ILE A 42 -7.59 -3.22 -4.77
C ILE A 42 -9.10 -3.32 -4.54
N ASN A 43 -9.84 -2.83 -5.51
CA ASN A 43 -11.29 -2.95 -5.56
C ASN A 43 -11.67 -3.71 -6.82
N LYS A 44 -12.41 -4.79 -6.66
CA LYS A 44 -12.92 -5.55 -7.81
C LYS A 44 -14.20 -4.92 -8.32
N ASN A 45 -14.29 -4.76 -9.61
CA ASN A 45 -15.52 -4.32 -10.28
C ASN A 45 -16.36 -5.55 -10.58
N LYS A 46 -17.54 -5.63 -9.96
CA LYS A 46 -18.42 -6.78 -10.08
C LYS A 46 -19.71 -6.40 -10.79
N VAL A 47 -20.20 -7.31 -11.62
CA VAL A 47 -21.49 -7.18 -12.29
C VAL A 47 -22.41 -8.31 -11.88
N ASP A 48 -23.71 -8.04 -11.94
CA ASP A 48 -24.73 -9.04 -11.65
C ASP A 48 -24.85 -10.04 -12.80
N VAL A 49 -24.96 -11.31 -12.45
CA VAL A 49 -25.14 -12.40 -13.42
C VAL A 49 -26.52 -13.02 -13.18
N PRO A 50 -27.48 -12.81 -14.09
CA PRO A 50 -28.81 -13.46 -13.99
C PRO A 50 -28.67 -14.97 -14.11
N ARG A 51 -29.45 -15.71 -13.30
CA ARG A 51 -29.46 -17.18 -13.32
C ARG A 51 -30.88 -17.69 -13.30
N LEU A 52 -31.13 -18.73 -14.11
CA LEU A 52 -32.37 -19.47 -14.03
C LEU A 52 -32.32 -20.45 -12.88
N GLY A 53 -33.48 -20.65 -12.21
CA GLY A 53 -33.61 -21.62 -11.14
C GLY A 53 -33.05 -21.18 -9.80
N SER A 54 -32.69 -19.92 -9.66
CA SER A 54 -32.20 -19.35 -8.38
C SER A 54 -32.81 -17.98 -8.14
N HIS A 55 -33.20 -17.72 -6.90
CA HIS A 55 -33.69 -16.41 -6.47
C HIS A 55 -32.54 -15.46 -6.14
N GLY A 56 -31.35 -15.99 -5.87
CA GLY A 56 -30.16 -15.20 -5.57
C GLY A 56 -29.49 -14.68 -6.83
N MET A 57 -28.92 -13.46 -6.73
CA MET A 57 -28.14 -12.86 -7.81
C MET A 57 -26.66 -13.24 -7.65
N ALA A 58 -26.09 -13.87 -8.67
CA ALA A 58 -24.65 -14.10 -8.72
C ALA A 58 -23.91 -12.85 -9.20
N LYS A 59 -22.70 -12.69 -8.76
CA LYS A 59 -21.85 -11.57 -9.14
C LYS A 59 -20.54 -12.09 -9.74
N LYS A 60 -20.08 -11.42 -10.79
CA LYS A 60 -18.85 -11.77 -11.48
C LYS A 60 -17.90 -10.57 -11.50
N SER A 61 -16.65 -10.81 -11.17
CA SER A 61 -15.62 -9.78 -11.30
C SER A 61 -15.24 -9.56 -12.75
N VAL A 62 -15.26 -8.31 -13.20
CA VAL A 62 -14.95 -7.92 -14.58
C VAL A 62 -13.71 -7.04 -14.69
N GLY A 63 -13.09 -6.70 -13.59
CA GLY A 63 -11.89 -5.88 -13.53
C GLY A 63 -11.54 -5.51 -12.11
N TRP A 64 -10.49 -4.73 -11.97
CA TRP A 64 -10.07 -4.21 -10.67
C TRP A 64 -9.38 -2.87 -10.82
N ASP A 65 -9.42 -2.09 -9.75
CA ASP A 65 -8.70 -0.83 -9.62
C ASP A 65 -7.81 -0.89 -8.38
N GLY A 66 -6.61 -0.37 -8.50
CA GLY A 66 -5.67 -0.28 -7.39
C GLY A 66 -5.52 1.15 -6.90
N GLU A 67 -5.50 1.34 -5.59
CA GLU A 67 -5.28 2.64 -4.98
C GLU A 67 -4.39 2.50 -3.76
N PHE A 68 -3.61 3.54 -3.48
CA PHE A 68 -2.83 3.62 -2.27
C PHE A 68 -3.00 4.97 -1.61
N SER A 69 -2.83 4.99 -0.30
CA SER A 69 -2.80 6.20 0.50
C SER A 69 -1.76 6.07 1.59
N GLY A 70 -1.26 7.19 2.05
CA GLY A 70 -0.28 7.20 3.10
C GLY A 70 -0.12 8.56 3.72
N LYS A 71 0.64 8.60 4.79
CA LYS A 71 1.01 9.83 5.46
C LYS A 71 2.52 9.87 5.59
N ILE A 72 3.11 10.99 5.24
CA ILE A 72 4.55 11.20 5.33
C ILE A 72 4.86 12.45 6.14
N HIS A 73 6.06 12.49 6.72
CA HIS A 73 6.59 13.73 7.26
C HIS A 73 6.91 14.69 6.12
N TYR A 74 6.59 15.96 6.32
CA TYR A 74 6.84 17.01 5.32
C TYR A 74 8.31 17.44 5.34
N VAL A 75 9.18 16.56 4.82
CA VAL A 75 10.64 16.75 4.84
C VAL A 75 11.28 16.52 3.48
N SER A 76 10.50 16.20 2.44
CA SER A 76 11.01 15.90 1.11
C SER A 76 10.15 16.59 0.05
N SER A 77 10.80 17.01 -1.02
CA SER A 77 10.15 17.64 -2.17
C SER A 77 9.99 16.69 -3.36
N ASP A 78 10.29 15.40 -3.22
CA ASP A 78 10.28 14.46 -4.34
C ASP A 78 8.93 14.40 -5.05
N PHE A 79 7.84 14.32 -4.30
CA PHE A 79 6.49 14.26 -4.88
C PHE A 79 6.05 15.60 -5.47
N VAL A 80 6.44 16.70 -4.85
CA VAL A 80 6.14 18.06 -5.37
C VAL A 80 6.82 18.28 -6.72
N LEU A 81 8.05 17.81 -6.87
CA LEU A 81 8.78 17.90 -8.13
C LEU A 81 8.11 17.07 -9.25
N LEU A 82 7.54 15.91 -8.91
CA LEU A 82 6.78 15.13 -9.88
C LEU A 82 5.54 15.88 -10.36
N LEU A 83 4.83 16.53 -9.44
CA LEU A 83 3.64 17.32 -9.77
C LEU A 83 4.00 18.54 -10.63
N GLU A 84 5.12 19.19 -10.33
CA GLU A 84 5.61 20.32 -11.14
C GLU A 84 5.99 19.88 -12.56
N GLU A 85 6.64 18.74 -12.70
CA GLU A 85 7.00 18.18 -14.01
C GLU A 85 5.75 17.92 -14.85
N TYR A 86 4.72 17.31 -14.26
CA TYR A 86 3.45 17.09 -14.93
C TYR A 86 2.81 18.41 -15.39
N LYS A 87 2.79 19.42 -14.52
CA LYS A 87 2.25 20.73 -14.84
C LYS A 87 2.98 21.41 -16.00
N ASN A 88 4.32 21.31 -16.03
CA ASN A 88 5.14 21.99 -17.02
C ASN A 88 5.18 21.27 -18.36
N THR A 89 5.23 19.96 -18.38
CA THR A 89 5.43 19.17 -19.60
C THR A 89 4.18 18.46 -20.09
N GLY A 90 3.19 18.26 -19.22
CA GLY A 90 2.02 17.44 -19.52
C GLY A 90 2.30 15.94 -19.47
N GLU A 91 3.51 15.54 -19.13
CA GLU A 91 3.91 14.14 -19.03
C GLU A 91 3.88 13.70 -17.57
N ASP A 92 3.13 12.63 -17.29
CA ASP A 92 3.09 12.01 -15.98
C ASP A 92 4.29 11.10 -15.77
N VAL A 93 4.80 11.08 -14.55
CA VAL A 93 5.87 10.19 -14.13
C VAL A 93 5.27 9.08 -13.28
N TYR A 94 5.46 7.85 -13.71
CA TYR A 94 5.06 6.67 -12.97
C TYR A 94 6.24 6.15 -12.16
N PHE A 95 5.94 5.63 -11.00
CA PHE A 95 6.98 5.13 -10.09
C PHE A 95 6.56 3.80 -9.47
N GLU A 96 7.50 3.15 -8.79
CA GLU A 96 7.25 1.90 -8.08
C GLU A 96 7.37 2.13 -6.58
N ILE A 97 6.53 1.42 -5.82
CA ILE A 97 6.61 1.39 -4.37
C ILE A 97 6.80 -0.06 -3.95
N GLN A 98 7.81 -0.32 -3.14
CA GLN A 98 8.02 -1.63 -2.52
C GLN A 98 7.79 -1.49 -1.02
N VAL A 99 6.92 -2.33 -0.48
CA VAL A 99 6.62 -2.36 0.96
C VAL A 99 6.96 -3.73 1.52
N THR A 100 7.74 -3.74 2.58
CA THR A 100 8.11 -4.96 3.29
C THR A 100 7.65 -4.85 4.74
N ASN A 101 6.84 -5.83 5.16
CA ASN A 101 6.44 -6.01 6.55
C ASN A 101 7.23 -7.18 7.11
N ASN A 102 7.97 -6.93 8.18
CA ASN A 102 8.79 -7.96 8.83
C ASN A 102 8.88 -7.72 10.32
N ASP A 103 8.16 -8.52 11.08
CA ASP A 103 8.31 -8.56 12.54
C ASP A 103 9.13 -9.80 12.91
N PRO A 104 10.37 -9.63 13.39
CA PRO A 104 11.23 -10.78 13.74
C PRO A 104 10.66 -11.68 14.84
N THR A 105 9.76 -11.16 15.66
CA THR A 105 9.12 -11.93 16.73
C THR A 105 8.01 -12.84 16.22
N SER A 106 7.39 -12.48 15.10
CA SER A 106 6.29 -13.24 14.52
C SER A 106 6.80 -14.43 13.69
N ALA A 107 6.13 -15.57 13.83
CA ALA A 107 6.38 -16.74 12.99
C ALA A 107 5.86 -16.55 11.55
N ALA A 108 5.06 -15.52 11.30
CA ALA A 108 4.59 -15.18 9.96
C ALA A 108 5.71 -14.79 9.00
N GLY A 109 6.84 -14.30 9.54
CA GLY A 109 8.00 -13.92 8.75
C GLY A 109 7.82 -12.60 8.03
N GLU A 110 8.24 -12.54 6.77
CA GLU A 110 8.30 -11.33 5.99
C GLU A 110 7.33 -11.38 4.82
N GLN A 111 6.67 -10.25 4.53
CA GLN A 111 5.90 -10.09 3.30
C GLN A 111 6.42 -8.88 2.54
N THR A 112 6.70 -9.07 1.25
CA THR A 112 7.15 -8.00 0.35
C THR A 112 6.22 -7.94 -0.85
N ILE A 113 5.67 -6.76 -1.10
CA ILE A 113 4.82 -6.49 -2.27
C ILE A 113 5.37 -5.29 -3.00
N ILE A 114 5.47 -5.40 -4.33
CA ILE A 114 5.87 -4.30 -5.21
C ILE A 114 4.62 -3.81 -5.94
N TYR A 115 4.39 -2.51 -5.90
CA TYR A 115 3.31 -1.83 -6.62
C TYR A 115 3.91 -1.10 -7.81
N GLU A 116 3.40 -1.39 -9.00
CA GLU A 116 3.93 -0.86 -10.25
C GLU A 116 3.00 0.18 -10.87
N ASN A 117 3.62 1.08 -11.63
CA ASN A 117 2.93 2.18 -12.31
C ASN A 117 2.09 3.00 -11.34
N CYS A 118 2.71 3.34 -10.21
CA CYS A 118 2.10 4.23 -9.23
C CYS A 118 2.09 5.65 -9.76
N ASN A 119 0.99 6.34 -9.56
CA ASN A 119 0.82 7.73 -9.96
C ASN A 119 0.05 8.48 -8.88
N LEU A 120 0.48 9.70 -8.61
CA LEU A 120 -0.17 10.54 -7.60
C LEU A 120 -1.47 11.14 -8.15
N ASN A 121 -2.50 11.18 -7.32
CA ASN A 121 -3.75 11.89 -7.63
C ASN A 121 -3.58 13.41 -7.48
N GLY A 122 -2.57 13.84 -6.75
CA GLY A 122 -2.29 15.20 -6.42
C GLY A 122 -1.40 15.25 -5.18
N GLY A 123 -1.29 16.40 -4.55
CA GLY A 123 -0.50 16.50 -3.34
C GLY A 123 -0.48 17.90 -2.76
N THR A 124 0.10 18.01 -1.58
CA THR A 124 0.30 19.27 -0.88
C THR A 124 1.54 19.97 -1.43
N LEU A 125 1.39 21.19 -1.92
CA LEU A 125 2.51 21.96 -2.44
C LEU A 125 3.29 22.65 -1.32
N SER A 126 2.59 23.29 -0.41
CA SER A 126 3.19 23.96 0.73
C SER A 126 2.27 23.85 1.93
N LYS A 127 2.88 23.71 3.09
CA LYS A 127 2.12 23.61 4.33
C LYS A 127 2.94 24.15 5.48
N PHE A 128 2.30 24.93 6.34
CA PHE A 128 2.86 25.29 7.64
C PHE A 128 1.74 25.48 8.65
N ASP A 129 2.03 25.22 9.91
CA ASP A 129 1.10 25.38 11.02
C ASP A 129 1.91 25.70 12.27
N ALA A 130 1.85 26.97 12.70
CA ALA A 130 2.62 27.45 13.85
C ALA A 130 2.11 26.90 15.18
N GLU A 131 0.88 26.39 15.22
CA GLU A 131 0.28 25.80 16.42
C GLU A 131 0.40 24.29 16.46
N GLY A 132 0.81 23.66 15.37
CA GLY A 132 1.03 22.22 15.29
C GLY A 132 2.40 21.80 15.79
N ASP A 133 2.56 20.52 16.10
CA ASP A 133 3.83 19.97 16.56
C ASP A 133 4.78 19.65 15.41
N LEU A 134 4.33 18.85 14.45
CA LEU A 134 5.13 18.42 13.29
C LEU A 134 4.29 18.53 12.02
N LEU A 135 4.97 18.86 10.92
CA LEU A 135 4.30 18.88 9.62
C LEU A 135 4.27 17.46 9.03
N THR A 136 3.06 17.10 8.62
CA THR A 136 2.81 15.84 7.89
C THR A 136 1.97 16.16 6.67
N GLU A 137 2.01 15.31 5.66
CA GLU A 137 1.14 15.43 4.50
C GLU A 137 0.56 14.07 4.12
N ASP A 138 -0.64 14.10 3.54
CA ASP A 138 -1.29 12.91 3.02
C ASP A 138 -0.90 12.72 1.55
N VAL A 139 -0.63 11.47 1.19
CA VAL A 139 -0.28 11.08 -0.17
C VAL A 139 -1.31 10.07 -0.64
N GLU A 140 -1.88 10.31 -1.81
CA GLU A 140 -2.87 9.41 -2.41
C GLU A 140 -2.53 9.21 -3.89
N GLY A 141 -2.76 8.00 -4.36
CA GLY A 141 -2.51 7.69 -5.75
C GLY A 141 -3.12 6.36 -6.17
N THR A 142 -2.79 5.98 -7.39
CA THR A 142 -3.26 4.74 -8.00
C THR A 142 -2.08 3.90 -8.45
N PHE A 143 -2.29 2.60 -8.58
CA PHE A 143 -1.34 1.69 -9.21
C PHE A 143 -2.11 0.77 -10.16
N ASP A 144 -1.45 0.25 -11.19
CA ASP A 144 -2.13 -0.61 -12.16
C ASP A 144 -1.66 -2.07 -12.10
N ASN A 145 -0.61 -2.36 -11.34
CA ASN A 145 -0.13 -3.72 -11.16
C ASN A 145 0.55 -3.88 -9.80
N PHE A 146 0.59 -5.10 -9.32
CA PHE A 146 1.34 -5.42 -8.10
C PHE A 146 1.85 -6.87 -8.17
N HIS A 147 2.93 -7.12 -7.45
CA HIS A 147 3.52 -8.46 -7.34
C HIS A 147 3.81 -8.78 -5.89
N VAL A 148 3.38 -9.95 -5.47
CA VAL A 148 3.78 -10.50 -4.16
C VAL A 148 5.11 -11.21 -4.35
N VAL A 149 6.19 -10.54 -3.97
CA VAL A 149 7.56 -11.08 -4.09
C VAL A 149 7.78 -12.16 -3.04
N LYS A 150 7.29 -11.92 -1.83
CA LYS A 150 7.37 -12.87 -0.73
C LYS A 150 6.10 -12.75 0.10
N ALA A 151 5.46 -13.87 0.37
CA ALA A 151 4.26 -13.93 1.19
C ALA A 151 4.61 -14.31 2.64
N PHE A 152 3.74 -13.95 3.57
CA PHE A 152 3.85 -14.43 4.93
C PHE A 152 3.77 -15.96 4.98
N ASN A 153 4.48 -16.56 5.93
CA ASN A 153 4.37 -17.98 6.22
C ASN A 153 3.02 -18.26 6.92
N ALA A 154 2.46 -19.42 6.66
CA ALA A 154 1.28 -19.85 7.41
C ALA A 154 1.67 -20.05 8.89
N LEU A 155 0.85 -19.53 9.79
CA LEU A 155 1.04 -19.74 11.22
C LEU A 155 0.61 -21.17 11.61
N PRO A 156 1.19 -21.73 12.68
CA PRO A 156 0.74 -23.02 13.20
C PRO A 156 -0.79 -23.01 13.45
N GLY A 157 -1.48 -24.01 12.92
CA GLY A 157 -2.92 -24.12 13.00
C GLY A 157 -3.70 -23.46 11.86
N MET A 158 -3.02 -22.74 10.96
CA MET A 158 -3.63 -22.13 9.77
C MET A 158 -3.35 -22.90 8.48
N ALA A 159 -2.39 -23.79 8.54
CA ALA A 159 -2.01 -24.60 7.39
C ALA A 159 -2.84 -25.87 7.26
#